data_3ea81cefbc3221feaf0b79f9d53b8d12
#
_entry.id   3ea81cefbc3221feaf0b79f9d53b8d12
#
_cell.length_a   1.000
_cell.length_b   1.000
_cell.length_c   1.000
_cell.angle_alpha   90.00
_cell.angle_beta   90.00
_cell.angle_gamma   90.00
#
_symmetry.space_group_name_H-M   'P 1'
#
loop_
_entity.id
_entity.type
_entity.pdbx_description
1 polymer ?
#
loop_
_entity_poly.entity_id
_entity_poly.type
_entity_poly.pdbx_seq_one_letter_code
_entity_poly.pdbx_strand_id
1 'polypeptide(L)'
;MAAVILRKVEKIYDNGFKAVHGIDLDINDGEFMVFVGPSGCAKSTTLRMIAGLEDVSGGEIYISDRLVNTLPPKDRSIAMVFQNYALYPHMTVFENMAFGLKLRKTPKDEIKRRVEEAARIL
;
A
#
# COMPACT_ATOMS: atom_id res chain seq x y z
N MET A 1 -10.08 -9.92 -2.09
CA MET A 1 -8.85 -9.19 -1.69
C MET A 1 -7.70 -10.16 -1.87
N ALA A 2 -6.46 -9.81 -1.59
CA ALA A 2 -5.33 -10.68 -1.86
C ALA A 2 -4.63 -11.06 -0.55
N ALA A 3 -4.14 -12.29 -0.41
CA ALA A 3 -3.27 -12.68 0.69
C ALA A 3 -1.94 -11.91 0.62
N VAL A 4 -1.36 -11.59 1.79
CA VAL A 4 -0.04 -10.94 1.89
C VAL A 4 0.84 -11.78 2.80
N ILE A 5 2.00 -12.17 2.29
CA ILE A 5 2.93 -13.03 3.01
C ILE A 5 4.30 -12.34 3.08
N LEU A 6 4.85 -12.24 4.29
CA LEU A 6 6.20 -11.79 4.56
C LEU A 6 7.04 -12.98 5.03
N ARG A 7 8.25 -13.12 4.50
CA ARG A 7 9.20 -14.16 4.90
C ARG A 7 10.54 -13.53 5.23
N LYS A 8 10.91 -13.54 6.50
CA LYS A 8 12.17 -13.00 7.05
C LYS A 8 12.47 -11.59 6.55
N VAL A 9 11.43 -10.75 6.45
CA VAL A 9 11.56 -9.41 5.91
C VAL A 9 12.37 -8.53 6.86
N GLU A 10 13.40 -7.89 6.30
CA GLU A 10 14.31 -7.01 7.03
C GLU A 10 14.37 -5.63 6.37
N LYS A 11 14.58 -4.60 7.21
CA LYS A 11 14.93 -3.27 6.76
C LYS A 11 16.11 -2.73 7.54
N ILE A 12 17.16 -2.41 6.81
CA ILE A 12 18.37 -1.73 7.32
C ILE A 12 18.51 -0.46 6.49
N TYR A 13 18.59 0.69 7.16
CA TYR A 13 18.83 1.98 6.53
C TYR A 13 20.33 2.21 6.29
N ASP A 14 20.68 3.17 5.42
CA ASP A 14 22.07 3.48 5.04
C ASP A 14 22.97 3.85 6.22
N ASN A 15 22.39 4.38 7.30
CA ASN A 15 23.08 4.67 8.54
C ASN A 15 23.34 3.42 9.42
N GLY A 16 23.03 2.23 8.94
CA GLY A 16 23.18 0.96 9.66
C GLY A 16 22.05 0.63 10.65
N PHE A 17 21.05 1.50 10.79
CA PHE A 17 19.92 1.26 11.69
C PHE A 17 19.01 0.15 11.13
N LYS A 18 18.90 -0.97 11.84
CA LYS A 18 18.00 -2.07 11.53
C LYS A 18 16.63 -1.79 12.11
N ALA A 19 15.69 -1.38 11.27
CA ALA A 19 14.32 -1.03 11.68
C ALA A 19 13.37 -2.23 11.72
N VAL A 20 13.58 -3.22 10.85
CA VAL A 20 12.79 -4.46 10.80
C VAL A 20 13.74 -5.65 10.86
N HIS A 21 13.45 -6.61 11.74
CA HIS A 21 14.38 -7.65 12.17
C HIS A 21 13.97 -9.06 11.72
N GLY A 22 13.70 -9.25 10.44
CA GLY A 22 13.39 -10.58 9.88
C GLY A 22 12.01 -11.07 10.31
N ILE A 23 10.96 -10.30 10.01
CA ILE A 23 9.60 -10.65 10.37
C ILE A 23 9.00 -11.67 9.40
N ASP A 24 8.28 -12.63 9.96
CA ASP A 24 7.41 -13.56 9.24
C ASP A 24 5.95 -13.20 9.56
N LEU A 25 5.11 -13.09 8.53
CA LEU A 25 3.70 -12.72 8.69
C LEU A 25 2.87 -13.31 7.56
N ASP A 26 1.75 -13.92 7.90
CA ASP A 26 0.76 -14.41 6.96
C ASP A 26 -0.56 -13.67 7.20
N ILE A 27 -1.04 -12.97 6.18
CA ILE A 27 -2.35 -12.32 6.15
C ILE A 27 -3.16 -12.99 5.06
N ASN A 28 -4.25 -13.67 5.46
CA ASN A 28 -5.09 -14.39 4.52
C ASN A 28 -5.93 -13.47 3.64
N ASP A 29 -6.41 -14.00 2.52
CA ASP A 29 -7.36 -13.26 1.69
C ASP A 29 -8.62 -12.88 2.49
N GLY A 30 -8.99 -11.59 2.43
CA GLY A 30 -10.12 -11.06 3.17
C GLY A 30 -9.88 -10.79 4.65
N GLU A 31 -8.70 -11.10 5.19
CA GLU A 31 -8.37 -10.85 6.59
C GLU A 31 -8.14 -9.36 6.87
N PHE A 32 -8.62 -8.89 8.02
CA PHE A 32 -8.35 -7.57 8.56
C PHE A 32 -7.23 -7.64 9.60
N MET A 33 -6.02 -7.23 9.21
CA MET A 33 -4.83 -7.24 10.06
C MET A 33 -4.54 -5.84 10.61
N VAL A 34 -4.22 -5.76 11.91
CA VAL A 34 -3.87 -4.50 12.58
C VAL A 34 -2.45 -4.59 13.17
N PHE A 35 -1.59 -3.65 12.84
CA PHE A 35 -0.28 -3.48 13.46
C PHE A 35 -0.37 -2.54 14.65
N VAL A 36 -0.10 -3.07 15.85
CA VAL A 36 -0.13 -2.32 17.11
C VAL A 36 1.28 -2.23 17.69
N GLY A 37 1.62 -1.11 18.26
CA GLY A 37 2.91 -0.89 18.93
C GLY A 37 3.24 0.58 19.13
N PRO A 38 4.26 0.90 19.93
CA PRO A 38 4.67 2.27 20.22
C PRO A 38 5.19 2.99 18.96
N SER A 39 5.37 4.31 19.07
CA SER A 39 6.00 5.10 18.01
C SER A 39 7.43 4.58 17.75
N GLY A 40 7.81 4.51 16.47
CA GLY A 40 9.13 4.03 16.06
C GLY A 40 9.30 2.52 15.94
N CYS A 41 8.28 1.70 16.24
CA CYS A 41 8.38 0.22 16.11
C CYS A 41 8.17 -0.30 14.67
N ALA A 42 8.46 0.51 13.67
CA ALA A 42 8.48 0.15 12.24
C ALA A 42 7.13 -0.28 11.61
N LYS A 43 5.97 0.02 12.22
CA LYS A 43 4.64 -0.27 11.61
C LYS A 43 4.49 0.36 10.22
N SER A 44 4.74 1.67 10.15
CA SER A 44 4.65 2.41 8.88
C SER A 44 5.70 1.97 7.88
N THR A 45 6.91 1.62 8.33
CA THR A 45 7.97 1.06 7.47
C THR A 45 7.53 -0.26 6.85
N THR A 46 6.95 -1.16 7.64
CA THR A 46 6.44 -2.45 7.15
C THR A 46 5.32 -2.25 6.13
N LEU A 47 4.34 -1.37 6.41
CA LEU A 47 3.28 -1.04 5.45
C LEU A 47 3.85 -0.44 4.15
N ARG A 48 4.86 0.44 4.24
CA ARG A 48 5.52 1.02 3.06
C ARG A 48 6.28 -0.01 2.26
N MET A 49 6.93 -0.99 2.90
CA MET A 49 7.61 -2.10 2.20
C MET A 49 6.59 -2.98 1.45
N ILE A 50 5.45 -3.31 2.07
CA ILE A 50 4.36 -4.03 1.39
C ILE A 50 3.85 -3.24 0.19
N ALA A 51 3.72 -1.92 0.34
CA ALA A 51 3.26 -1.04 -0.74
C ALA A 51 4.32 -0.78 -1.84
N GLY A 52 5.59 -1.14 -1.62
CA GLY A 52 6.68 -0.85 -2.55
C GLY A 52 7.12 0.61 -2.55
N LEU A 53 6.81 1.33 -1.48
CA LEU A 53 7.26 2.71 -1.23
C LEU A 53 8.56 2.76 -0.42
N GLU A 54 9.01 1.61 0.03
CA GLU A 54 10.25 1.39 0.75
C GLU A 54 10.80 0.03 0.33
N ASP A 55 12.09 -0.03 0.01
CA ASP A 55 12.74 -1.27 -0.39
C ASP A 55 13.04 -2.15 0.83
N VAL A 56 12.92 -3.45 0.67
CA VAL A 56 13.38 -4.43 1.68
C VAL A 56 14.90 -4.59 1.58
N SER A 57 15.57 -4.74 2.72
CA SER A 57 17.00 -5.06 2.76
C SER A 57 17.26 -6.57 2.72
N GLY A 58 16.26 -7.37 3.08
CA GLY A 58 16.30 -8.83 3.05
C GLY A 58 14.93 -9.44 3.19
N GLY A 59 14.82 -10.73 2.91
CA GLY A 59 13.55 -11.45 2.94
C GLY A 59 12.69 -11.23 1.71
N GLU A 60 11.47 -11.71 1.75
CA GLU A 60 10.56 -11.78 0.60
C GLU A 60 9.15 -11.31 1.00
N ILE A 61 8.51 -10.56 0.09
CA ILE A 61 7.11 -10.15 0.21
C ILE A 61 6.32 -10.71 -0.97
N TYR A 62 5.25 -11.43 -0.66
CA TYR A 62 4.31 -11.94 -1.65
C TYR A 62 2.95 -11.25 -1.50
N ILE A 63 2.32 -10.91 -2.61
CA ILE A 63 0.92 -10.47 -2.69
C ILE A 63 0.20 -11.44 -3.62
N SER A 64 -0.80 -12.15 -3.11
CA SER A 64 -1.27 -13.40 -3.67
C SER A 64 -0.08 -14.37 -3.77
N ASP A 65 0.09 -15.08 -4.86
CA ASP A 65 1.23 -15.99 -5.08
C ASP A 65 2.41 -15.32 -5.81
N ARG A 66 2.45 -13.98 -5.87
CA ARG A 66 3.44 -13.22 -6.63
C ARG A 66 4.46 -12.56 -5.72
N LEU A 67 5.74 -12.85 -5.90
CA LEU A 67 6.85 -12.13 -5.28
C LEU A 67 6.88 -10.67 -5.81
N VAL A 68 6.84 -9.69 -4.89
CA VAL A 68 6.68 -8.27 -5.24
C VAL A 68 7.88 -7.39 -4.88
N ASN A 69 8.97 -7.96 -4.38
CA ASN A 69 10.14 -7.20 -3.92
C ASN A 69 10.63 -6.15 -4.94
N THR A 70 10.70 -6.52 -6.21
CA THR A 70 11.20 -5.67 -7.30
C THR A 70 10.11 -4.90 -8.05
N LEU A 71 8.84 -5.08 -7.66
CA LEU A 71 7.72 -4.44 -8.34
C LEU A 71 7.46 -3.04 -7.76
N PRO A 72 7.33 -2.02 -8.63
CA PRO A 72 6.93 -0.70 -8.18
C PRO A 72 5.48 -0.71 -7.66
N PRO A 73 5.08 0.27 -6.81
CA PRO A 73 3.75 0.33 -6.20
C PRO A 73 2.57 0.15 -7.17
N LYS A 74 2.67 0.78 -8.35
CA LYS A 74 1.63 0.73 -9.40
C LYS A 74 1.33 -0.68 -9.91
N ASP A 75 2.30 -1.61 -9.81
CA ASP A 75 2.21 -2.96 -10.35
C ASP A 75 1.89 -4.01 -9.25
N ARG A 76 1.72 -3.58 -7.99
CA ARG A 76 1.36 -4.44 -6.85
C ARG A 76 -0.14 -4.63 -6.65
N SER A 77 -0.99 -3.95 -7.43
CA SER A 77 -2.47 -4.02 -7.34
C SER A 77 -3.01 -3.73 -5.93
N ILE A 78 -2.41 -2.77 -5.24
CA ILE A 78 -2.79 -2.32 -3.90
C ILE A 78 -3.32 -0.89 -3.91
N ALA A 79 -3.94 -0.48 -2.81
CA ALA A 79 -4.23 0.90 -2.50
C ALA A 79 -3.69 1.23 -1.10
N MET A 80 -3.23 2.44 -0.88
CA MET A 80 -2.73 2.92 0.41
C MET A 80 -3.35 4.26 0.75
N VAL A 81 -3.81 4.40 2.00
CA VAL A 81 -4.23 5.67 2.57
C VAL A 81 -3.08 6.21 3.42
N PHE A 82 -2.61 7.39 3.09
CA PHE A 82 -1.52 8.05 3.80
C PHE A 82 -2.04 8.84 5.00
N GLN A 83 -1.21 9.00 6.03
CA GLN A 83 -1.55 9.76 7.24
C GLN A 83 -1.87 11.24 6.94
N ASN A 84 -1.28 11.81 5.89
CA ASN A 84 -1.51 13.16 5.41
C ASN A 84 -2.48 13.22 4.21
N TYR A 85 -3.24 12.14 3.99
CA TYR A 85 -4.22 11.95 2.91
C TYR A 85 -3.65 12.01 1.49
N ALA A 86 -2.45 12.53 1.27
CA ALA A 86 -1.75 12.64 -0.02
C ALA A 86 -2.62 13.23 -1.16
N LEU A 87 -3.43 14.24 -0.84
CA LEU A 87 -4.28 14.92 -1.82
C LEU A 87 -3.43 15.76 -2.77
N TYR A 88 -3.85 15.82 -4.02
CA TYR A 88 -3.31 16.74 -5.03
C TYR A 88 -3.99 18.10 -4.87
N PRO A 89 -3.30 19.12 -4.31
CA PRO A 89 -3.92 20.39 -3.92
C PRO A 89 -4.40 21.23 -5.11
N HIS A 90 -3.87 20.97 -6.30
CA HIS A 90 -4.23 21.63 -7.55
C HIS A 90 -5.41 20.97 -8.27
N MET A 91 -5.94 19.89 -7.73
CA MET A 91 -7.08 19.15 -8.27
C MET A 91 -8.32 19.35 -7.42
N THR A 92 -9.49 19.35 -8.07
CA THR A 92 -10.78 19.32 -7.39
C THR A 92 -10.98 18.01 -6.62
N VAL A 93 -11.96 17.96 -5.72
CA VAL A 93 -12.35 16.73 -5.01
C VAL A 93 -12.68 15.62 -6.00
N PHE A 94 -13.50 15.93 -7.00
CA PHE A 94 -13.85 14.96 -8.06
C PHE A 94 -12.61 14.42 -8.77
N GLU A 95 -11.66 15.28 -9.12
CA GLU A 95 -10.45 14.88 -9.82
C GLU A 95 -9.53 14.01 -8.96
N ASN A 96 -9.39 14.34 -7.67
CA ASN A 96 -8.65 13.51 -6.72
C ASN A 96 -9.25 12.11 -6.63
N MET A 97 -10.58 12.00 -6.47
CA MET A 97 -11.28 10.71 -6.42
C MET A 97 -11.18 9.94 -7.74
N ALA A 98 -11.25 10.64 -8.88
CA ALA A 98 -11.20 10.07 -10.22
C ALA A 98 -9.81 9.66 -10.68
N PHE A 99 -8.74 10.13 -10.02
CA PHE A 99 -7.36 10.06 -10.52
C PHE A 99 -6.93 8.62 -10.86
N GLY A 100 -7.10 7.68 -9.94
CA GLY A 100 -6.75 6.28 -10.15
C GLY A 100 -7.54 5.60 -11.27
N LEU A 101 -8.81 5.98 -11.44
CA LEU A 101 -9.66 5.47 -12.53
C LEU A 101 -9.22 6.03 -13.89
N LYS A 102 -8.83 7.33 -13.93
CA LYS A 102 -8.28 7.95 -15.15
C LYS A 102 -6.98 7.26 -15.60
N LEU A 103 -6.06 6.96 -14.66
CA LEU A 103 -4.82 6.23 -14.96
C LEU A 103 -5.08 4.85 -15.55
N ARG A 104 -6.14 4.17 -15.10
CA ARG A 104 -6.57 2.86 -15.63
C ARG A 104 -7.37 2.97 -16.93
N LYS A 105 -7.48 4.18 -17.49
CA LYS A 105 -8.26 4.44 -18.74
C LYS A 105 -9.73 4.00 -18.66
N THR A 106 -10.33 4.09 -17.47
CA THR A 106 -11.75 3.78 -17.25
C THR A 106 -12.62 4.76 -18.07
N PRO A 107 -13.74 4.32 -18.67
CA PRO A 107 -14.68 5.19 -19.39
C PRO A 107 -15.20 6.33 -18.50
N LYS A 108 -15.44 7.51 -19.08
CA LYS A 108 -15.85 8.73 -18.34
C LYS A 108 -17.14 8.55 -17.54
N ASP A 109 -18.12 7.89 -18.13
CA ASP A 109 -19.42 7.65 -17.48
C ASP A 109 -19.27 6.75 -16.25
N GLU A 110 -18.43 5.74 -16.35
CA GLU A 110 -18.13 4.85 -15.25
C GLU A 110 -17.32 5.57 -14.14
N ILE A 111 -16.38 6.45 -14.49
CA ILE A 111 -15.67 7.31 -13.53
C ILE A 111 -16.69 8.16 -12.77
N LYS A 112 -17.58 8.84 -13.47
CA LYS A 112 -18.61 9.70 -12.85
C LYS A 112 -19.46 8.88 -11.86
N ARG A 113 -20.01 7.75 -12.30
CA ARG A 113 -20.85 6.88 -11.47
C ARG A 113 -20.14 6.44 -10.20
N ARG A 114 -18.89 5.95 -10.31
CA ARG A 114 -18.11 5.47 -9.15
C ARG A 114 -17.73 6.58 -8.18
N VAL A 115 -17.37 7.76 -8.69
CA VAL A 115 -17.03 8.91 -7.85
C VAL A 115 -18.27 9.40 -7.11
N GLU A 116 -19.42 9.52 -7.78
CA GLU A 116 -20.69 9.92 -7.16
C GLU A 116 -21.17 8.90 -6.12
N GLU A 117 -20.98 7.60 -6.39
CA GLU A 117 -21.30 6.53 -5.45
C GLU A 117 -20.44 6.62 -4.19
N ALA A 118 -19.12 6.76 -4.33
CA ALA A 118 -18.19 6.92 -3.22
C ALA A 118 -18.49 8.21 -2.41
N ALA A 119 -18.76 9.33 -3.08
CA ALA A 119 -19.10 10.59 -2.43
C ALA A 119 -20.42 10.53 -1.65
N ARG A 120 -21.34 9.63 -2.02
CA ARG A 120 -22.61 9.44 -1.32
C ARG A 120 -22.47 8.64 -0.03
N ILE A 121 -21.39 7.82 0.08
CA ILE A 121 -21.10 7.02 1.27
C ILE A 121 -20.41 7.88 2.35
N LEU A 122 -19.68 8.91 1.94
CA LEU A 122 -18.93 9.83 2.81
C LEU A 122 -19.76 11.05 3.22
#